data_44d9dd6aae2cefde8d9a1afe96c1fdf7
#
_entry.id   44d9dd6aae2cefde8d9a1afe96c1fdf7
#
_cell.length_a   1.000
_cell.length_b   1.000
_cell.length_c   1.000
_cell.angle_alpha   90.00
_cell.angle_beta   90.00
_cell.angle_gamma   90.00
#
_symmetry.space_group_name_H-M   'P 1'
#
loop_
_entity.id
_entity.type
_entity.pdbx_description
1 polymer ?
#
loop_
_entity_poly.entity_id
_entity_poly.type
_entity_poly.pdbx_seq_one_letter_code
_entity_poly.pdbx_strand_id
1 'polypeptide(L)'
;GTQPHIVVRPPKELARPLRDDGAAVTLPNVQPRAQRLRSIDQWQTLQAELAAHPGVAALSPLVSGPGLAVRGEANESIALLGIEPERYLRIVDVAAKLVAGRFRVSATEAVIGVELADDLGARVGDKIRIETAGGRSETFTVAGIFDLGSRDLNQRYVYIGLRSAQTLLDLVGGVSQIDL
;
A
#
# COMPACT_ATOMS: atom_id res chain seq x y z
N GLY A 1 -8.16 17.60 -5.95
CA GLY A 1 -7.82 16.21 -6.21
C GLY A 1 -9.02 15.32 -6.01
N THR A 2 -9.39 14.60 -7.04
CA THR A 2 -10.44 13.59 -6.97
C THR A 2 -9.95 12.39 -6.18
N GLN A 3 -10.55 12.17 -5.02
CA GLN A 3 -10.40 10.93 -4.29
C GLN A 3 -11.35 9.87 -4.86
N PRO A 4 -10.98 8.58 -4.86
CA PRO A 4 -11.90 7.54 -5.29
C PRO A 4 -13.16 7.53 -4.42
N HIS A 5 -14.33 7.44 -5.06
CA HIS A 5 -15.61 7.49 -4.36
C HIS A 5 -16.01 6.14 -3.75
N ILE A 6 -15.48 5.06 -4.27
CA ILE A 6 -15.78 3.69 -3.81
C ILE A 6 -14.48 2.92 -3.64
N VAL A 7 -14.33 2.29 -2.48
CA VAL A 7 -13.17 1.46 -2.14
C VAL A 7 -13.66 0.09 -1.69
N VAL A 8 -13.19 -0.96 -2.35
CA VAL A 8 -13.49 -2.34 -1.98
C VAL A 8 -12.34 -2.91 -1.15
N ARG A 9 -12.66 -3.39 0.03
CA ARG A 9 -11.69 -3.97 0.98
C ARG A 9 -12.08 -5.40 1.35
N PRO A 10 -11.11 -6.24 1.79
CA PRO A 10 -11.43 -7.55 2.31
C PRO A 10 -12.37 -7.46 3.52
N PRO A 11 -13.25 -8.44 3.72
CA PRO A 11 -14.12 -8.46 4.89
C PRO A 11 -13.30 -8.50 6.18
N LYS A 12 -13.75 -7.75 7.18
CA LYS A 12 -13.17 -7.85 8.54
C LYS A 12 -13.67 -9.16 9.17
N GLU A 13 -12.76 -9.99 9.68
CA GLU A 13 -13.16 -11.07 10.56
C GLU A 13 -13.72 -10.47 11.86
N LEU A 14 -14.99 -10.64 12.05
CA LEU A 14 -15.54 -10.51 13.37
C LEU A 14 -15.08 -11.74 14.15
N ALA A 15 -14.38 -11.53 15.26
CA ALA A 15 -14.11 -12.61 16.19
C ALA A 15 -15.45 -13.20 16.59
N ARG A 16 -15.78 -14.43 16.10
CA ARG A 16 -16.91 -15.17 16.59
C ARG A 16 -16.59 -15.57 18.03
N PRO A 17 -17.45 -15.20 19.00
CA PRO A 17 -17.31 -15.79 20.32
C PRO A 17 -17.51 -17.29 20.17
N LEU A 18 -16.52 -18.07 20.54
CA LEU A 18 -16.71 -19.49 20.76
C LEU A 18 -17.78 -19.64 21.83
N ARG A 19 -18.91 -20.21 21.48
CA ARG A 19 -19.88 -20.62 22.46
C ARG A 19 -19.19 -21.62 23.40
N ASP A 20 -19.02 -21.20 24.61
CA ASP A 20 -18.60 -22.05 25.68
C ASP A 20 -19.82 -22.72 26.28
N ASP A 21 -19.96 -24.01 26.06
CA ASP A 21 -20.97 -24.84 26.74
C ASP A 21 -20.39 -25.24 28.10
N GLY A 22 -20.61 -24.39 29.08
CA GLY A 22 -20.53 -24.78 30.50
C GLY A 22 -19.22 -24.47 31.23
N ALA A 23 -19.30 -23.49 32.09
CA ALA A 23 -18.63 -23.38 33.38
C ALA A 23 -17.10 -23.62 33.43
N ALA A 24 -16.35 -22.69 32.94
CA ALA A 24 -15.08 -22.23 33.54
C ALA A 24 -14.80 -20.82 33.00
N VAL A 25 -14.64 -19.87 33.90
CA VAL A 25 -14.16 -18.53 33.56
C VAL A 25 -12.70 -18.64 33.18
N THR A 26 -12.42 -19.00 31.94
CA THR A 26 -11.13 -18.79 31.32
C THR A 26 -11.20 -17.40 30.71
N LEU A 27 -10.53 -16.45 31.33
CA LEU A 27 -10.22 -15.21 30.69
C LEU A 27 -9.43 -15.55 29.42
N PRO A 28 -9.98 -15.30 28.22
CA PRO A 28 -9.23 -15.51 27.02
C PRO A 28 -8.11 -14.49 27.03
N ASN A 29 -6.90 -14.94 27.24
CA ASN A 29 -5.73 -14.14 26.93
C ASN A 29 -5.62 -14.10 25.41
N VAL A 30 -6.49 -13.28 24.79
CA VAL A 30 -6.44 -13.04 23.35
C VAL A 30 -5.27 -12.10 23.13
N GLN A 31 -4.09 -12.67 22.99
CA GLN A 31 -3.02 -11.95 22.34
C GLN A 31 -3.52 -11.60 20.93
N PRO A 32 -3.57 -10.30 20.55
CA PRO A 32 -3.87 -9.96 19.18
C PRO A 32 -2.81 -10.65 18.32
N ARG A 33 -3.25 -11.64 17.53
CA ARG A 33 -2.39 -12.22 16.48
C ARG A 33 -1.93 -11.06 15.64
N ALA A 34 -0.61 -10.99 15.39
CA ALA A 34 -0.06 -10.04 14.44
C ALA A 34 -0.98 -9.97 13.24
N GLN A 35 -1.54 -8.78 12.98
CA GLN A 35 -2.53 -8.62 11.92
C GLN A 35 -1.86 -9.00 10.60
N ARG A 36 -2.16 -10.19 10.10
CA ARG A 36 -1.82 -10.53 8.73
C ARG A 36 -2.61 -9.62 7.83
N LEU A 37 -1.91 -8.96 6.93
CA LEU A 37 -2.56 -8.20 5.87
C LEU A 37 -3.47 -9.13 5.09
N ARG A 38 -4.71 -8.73 4.94
CA ARG A 38 -5.69 -9.49 4.17
C ARG A 38 -5.62 -9.09 2.72
N SER A 39 -5.81 -10.06 1.86
CA SER A 39 -5.92 -9.81 0.44
C SER A 39 -7.35 -10.03 -0.05
N ILE A 40 -7.67 -9.42 -1.17
CA ILE A 40 -8.86 -9.74 -1.95
C ILE A 40 -8.45 -10.87 -2.89
N ASP A 41 -8.90 -12.10 -2.60
CA ASP A 41 -8.61 -13.25 -3.44
C ASP A 41 -9.34 -13.14 -4.77
N GLN A 42 -8.71 -13.63 -5.85
CA GLN A 42 -9.27 -13.58 -7.19
C GLN A 42 -9.66 -12.15 -7.64
N TRP A 43 -8.83 -11.18 -7.29
CA TRP A 43 -9.07 -9.79 -7.63
C TRP A 43 -9.20 -9.55 -9.14
N GLN A 44 -8.55 -10.36 -9.98
CA GLN A 44 -8.66 -10.27 -11.44
C GLN A 44 -10.09 -10.56 -11.90
N THR A 45 -10.73 -11.56 -11.31
CA THR A 45 -12.13 -11.89 -11.61
C THR A 45 -13.06 -10.76 -11.14
N LEU A 46 -12.86 -10.28 -9.93
CA LEU A 46 -13.61 -9.15 -9.38
C LEU A 46 -13.41 -7.88 -10.23
N GLN A 47 -12.19 -7.62 -10.67
CA GLN A 47 -11.89 -6.51 -11.55
C GLN A 47 -12.67 -6.59 -12.87
N ALA A 48 -12.71 -7.76 -13.49
CA ALA A 48 -13.46 -7.96 -14.73
C ALA A 48 -14.98 -7.76 -14.52
N GLU A 49 -15.52 -8.26 -13.42
CA GLU A 49 -16.95 -8.10 -13.07
C GLU A 49 -17.30 -6.63 -12.81
N LEU A 50 -16.47 -5.92 -12.04
CA LEU A 50 -16.68 -4.51 -11.75
C LEU A 50 -16.51 -3.62 -12.99
N ALA A 51 -15.54 -3.91 -13.84
CA ALA A 51 -15.32 -3.16 -15.08
C ALA A 51 -16.50 -3.30 -16.08
N ALA A 52 -17.20 -4.42 -16.03
CA ALA A 52 -18.41 -4.64 -16.84
C ALA A 52 -19.67 -3.95 -16.27
N HIS A 53 -19.60 -3.42 -15.05
CA HIS A 53 -20.74 -2.81 -14.39
C HIS A 53 -21.01 -1.38 -14.92
N PRO A 54 -22.27 -1.04 -15.29
CA PRO A 54 -22.60 0.31 -15.69
C PRO A 54 -22.32 1.30 -14.55
N GLY A 55 -21.59 2.36 -14.82
CA GLY A 55 -21.24 3.38 -13.83
C GLY A 55 -19.83 3.27 -13.27
N VAL A 56 -19.08 2.21 -13.56
CA VAL A 56 -17.66 2.12 -13.24
C VAL A 56 -16.84 2.65 -14.41
N ALA A 57 -16.22 3.82 -14.22
CA ALA A 57 -15.43 4.47 -15.28
C ALA A 57 -13.96 4.05 -15.28
N ALA A 58 -13.40 3.74 -14.12
CA ALA A 58 -12.03 3.30 -13.96
C ALA A 58 -11.89 2.37 -12.76
N LEU A 59 -10.91 1.48 -12.80
CA LEU A 59 -10.66 0.47 -11.79
C LEU A 59 -9.16 0.24 -11.66
N SER A 60 -8.65 0.29 -10.41
CA SER A 60 -7.24 0.02 -10.14
C SER A 60 -7.04 -0.86 -8.92
N PRO A 61 -6.29 -1.95 -9.01
CA PRO A 61 -5.89 -2.72 -7.84
C PRO A 61 -4.90 -1.94 -7.00
N LEU A 62 -5.00 -2.10 -5.69
CA LEU A 62 -4.11 -1.49 -4.71
C LEU A 62 -3.74 -2.51 -3.64
N VAL A 63 -2.45 -2.63 -3.39
CA VAL A 63 -1.91 -3.34 -2.22
C VAL A 63 -1.34 -2.32 -1.28
N SER A 64 -1.73 -2.34 -0.02
CA SER A 64 -1.19 -1.43 0.99
C SER A 64 -0.82 -2.17 2.26
N GLY A 65 0.20 -1.66 2.93
CA GLY A 65 0.63 -2.20 4.20
C GLY A 65 1.76 -1.38 4.82
N PRO A 66 2.06 -1.64 6.10
CA PRO A 66 3.12 -0.96 6.79
C PRO A 66 4.49 -1.45 6.35
N GLY A 67 5.46 -0.55 6.40
CA GLY A 67 6.85 -0.84 6.12
C GLY A 67 7.77 0.16 6.79
N LEU A 68 9.05 -0.02 6.55
CA LEU A 68 10.11 0.85 7.01
C LEU A 68 10.96 1.26 5.81
N ALA A 69 11.15 2.55 5.62
CA ALA A 69 12.09 3.08 4.63
C ALA A 69 13.42 3.39 5.30
N VAL A 70 14.50 2.88 4.75
CA VAL A 70 15.84 2.99 5.32
C VAL A 70 16.81 3.58 4.30
N ARG A 71 17.57 4.57 4.72
CA ARG A 71 18.71 5.11 3.98
C ARG A 71 19.82 5.51 4.95
N GLY A 72 20.95 4.78 4.89
CA GLY A 72 22.04 4.97 5.87
C GLY A 72 21.53 4.68 7.29
N GLU A 73 21.68 5.66 8.19
CA GLU A 73 21.20 5.56 9.58
C GLU A 73 19.77 6.09 9.75
N ALA A 74 19.20 6.72 8.72
CA ALA A 74 17.83 7.18 8.75
C ALA A 74 16.87 6.04 8.47
N ASN A 75 15.84 5.92 9.29
CA ASN A 75 14.73 5.01 9.05
C ASN A 75 13.40 5.65 9.47
N GLU A 76 12.38 5.44 8.65
CA GLU A 76 11.06 6.04 8.82
C GLU A 76 9.96 5.01 8.60
N SER A 77 8.95 5.03 9.46
CA SER A 77 7.75 4.21 9.27
C SER A 77 6.93 4.76 8.10
N ILE A 78 6.54 3.87 7.21
CA ILE A 78 5.82 4.22 5.98
C ILE A 78 4.56 3.39 5.78
N ALA A 79 3.68 3.91 4.92
CA ALA A 79 2.61 3.16 4.30
C ALA A 79 3.03 2.84 2.86
N LEU A 80 3.24 1.57 2.60
CA LEU A 80 3.63 1.08 1.29
C LEU A 80 2.39 0.91 0.42
N LEU A 81 2.41 1.50 -0.77
CA LEU A 81 1.31 1.45 -1.73
C LEU A 81 1.81 0.82 -3.03
N GLY A 82 1.34 -0.39 -3.32
CA GLY A 82 1.61 -1.09 -4.55
C GLY A 82 0.51 -0.86 -5.57
N ILE A 83 0.86 -0.35 -6.72
CA ILE A 83 -0.09 0.07 -7.75
C ILE A 83 0.32 -0.40 -9.14
N GLU A 84 -0.66 -0.45 -10.03
CA GLU A 84 -0.45 -0.43 -11.48
C GLU A 84 -0.54 1.03 -11.94
N PRO A 85 0.58 1.68 -12.30
CA PRO A 85 0.60 3.14 -12.46
C PRO A 85 -0.36 3.65 -13.53
N GLU A 86 -0.49 2.96 -14.66
CA GLU A 86 -1.37 3.38 -15.73
C GLU A 86 -2.84 3.44 -15.30
N ARG A 87 -3.30 2.48 -14.51
CA ARG A 87 -4.67 2.42 -14.00
C ARG A 87 -4.87 3.36 -12.83
N TYR A 88 -3.93 3.38 -11.90
CA TYR A 88 -4.01 4.20 -10.69
C TYR A 88 -4.07 5.70 -11.02
N LEU A 89 -3.24 6.16 -11.94
CA LEU A 89 -3.18 7.57 -12.34
C LEU A 89 -4.43 8.08 -13.06
N ARG A 90 -5.28 7.19 -13.56
CA ARG A 90 -6.60 7.56 -14.10
C ARG A 90 -7.59 7.95 -13.00
N ILE A 91 -7.40 7.42 -11.79
CA ILE A 91 -8.28 7.65 -10.65
C ILE A 91 -7.73 8.74 -9.74
N VAL A 92 -6.42 8.70 -9.47
CA VAL A 92 -5.74 9.64 -8.58
C VAL A 92 -4.61 10.33 -9.33
N ASP A 93 -4.69 11.64 -9.46
CA ASP A 93 -3.71 12.43 -10.21
C ASP A 93 -2.48 12.80 -9.35
N VAL A 94 -1.73 11.81 -8.93
CA VAL A 94 -0.48 12.02 -8.18
C VAL A 94 0.64 12.55 -9.09
N ALA A 95 0.61 12.20 -10.38
CA ALA A 95 1.63 12.66 -11.32
C ALA A 95 1.64 14.18 -11.46
N ALA A 96 0.47 14.85 -11.37
CA ALA A 96 0.38 16.31 -11.36
C ALA A 96 0.89 16.94 -10.05
N LYS A 97 1.11 16.15 -9.01
CA LYS A 97 1.60 16.59 -7.70
C LYS A 97 3.10 16.36 -7.51
N LEU A 98 3.81 15.93 -8.53
CA LEU A 98 5.26 15.78 -8.48
C LEU A 98 5.94 17.12 -8.33
N VAL A 99 6.90 17.21 -7.42
CA VAL A 99 7.79 18.35 -7.23
C VAL A 99 9.18 18.08 -7.79
N ALA A 100 9.53 16.82 -8.04
CA ALA A 100 10.79 16.40 -8.65
C ALA A 100 10.62 15.05 -9.33
N GLY A 101 11.41 14.82 -10.39
CA GLY A 101 11.46 13.56 -11.10
C GLY A 101 10.21 13.20 -11.89
N ARG A 102 9.96 11.91 -11.99
CA ARG A 102 8.84 11.34 -12.77
C ARG A 102 8.05 10.36 -11.92
N PHE A 103 6.76 10.21 -12.21
CA PHE A 103 5.95 9.16 -11.61
C PHE A 103 6.22 7.84 -12.34
N ARG A 104 7.22 7.12 -11.86
CA ARG A 104 7.61 5.84 -12.39
C ARG A 104 7.79 4.85 -11.23
N VAL A 105 6.99 3.81 -11.22
CA VAL A 105 7.06 2.71 -10.26
C VAL A 105 7.28 1.39 -10.99
N SER A 106 8.15 0.56 -10.45
CA SER A 106 8.52 -0.71 -11.04
C SER A 106 9.10 -1.64 -9.99
N ALA A 107 9.72 -2.74 -10.40
CA ALA A 107 10.46 -3.61 -9.49
C ALA A 107 11.65 -2.90 -8.81
N THR A 108 12.14 -1.80 -9.38
CA THR A 108 13.36 -1.10 -8.92
C THR A 108 13.18 0.39 -8.66
N GLU A 109 12.00 0.94 -8.93
CA GLU A 109 11.74 2.37 -8.84
C GLU A 109 10.54 2.65 -7.94
N ALA A 110 10.67 3.68 -7.10
CA ALA A 110 9.65 4.12 -6.16
C ALA A 110 9.43 5.64 -6.29
N VAL A 111 8.23 6.08 -5.91
CA VAL A 111 7.88 7.49 -5.79
C VAL A 111 7.48 7.77 -4.35
N ILE A 112 8.11 8.76 -3.75
CA ILE A 112 7.98 9.06 -2.32
C ILE A 112 7.49 10.48 -2.07
N GLY A 113 6.93 10.73 -0.89
CA GLY A 113 6.52 12.06 -0.47
C GLY A 113 7.68 12.99 -0.13
N VAL A 114 7.48 14.29 -0.27
CA VAL A 114 8.51 15.30 -0.06
C VAL A 114 9.05 15.31 1.38
N GLU A 115 8.21 15.14 2.39
CA GLU A 115 8.64 15.09 3.79
C GLU A 115 9.48 13.83 4.08
N LEU A 116 9.09 12.68 3.51
CA LEU A 116 9.88 11.45 3.63
C LEU A 116 11.25 11.60 2.96
N ALA A 117 11.28 12.20 1.79
CA ALA A 117 12.54 12.47 1.09
C ALA A 117 13.48 13.34 1.95
N ASP A 118 12.96 14.36 2.59
CA ASP A 118 13.72 15.22 3.51
C ASP A 118 14.22 14.44 4.73
N ASP A 119 13.36 13.65 5.36
CA ASP A 119 13.70 12.85 6.54
C ASP A 119 14.78 11.80 6.24
N LEU A 120 14.77 11.21 5.06
CA LEU A 120 15.77 10.26 4.61
C LEU A 120 17.01 10.92 3.99
N GLY A 121 16.95 12.21 3.73
CA GLY A 121 17.99 12.90 2.96
C GLY A 121 18.12 12.37 1.52
N ALA A 122 17.02 11.87 0.94
CA ALA A 122 16.99 11.25 -0.36
C ALA A 122 16.54 12.23 -1.45
N ARG A 123 17.15 12.14 -2.60
CA ARG A 123 16.81 12.88 -3.82
C ARG A 123 16.45 11.91 -4.93
N VAL A 124 15.88 12.42 -6.01
CA VAL A 124 15.68 11.63 -7.24
C VAL A 124 17.02 11.04 -7.69
N GLY A 125 17.03 9.74 -7.95
CA GLY A 125 18.21 8.96 -8.30
C GLY A 125 18.89 8.26 -7.11
N ASP A 126 18.58 8.63 -5.88
CA ASP A 126 19.09 7.96 -4.68
C ASP A 126 18.38 6.63 -4.45
N LYS A 127 19.03 5.73 -3.74
CA LYS A 127 18.48 4.43 -3.38
C LYS A 127 17.98 4.44 -1.93
N ILE A 128 16.82 3.83 -1.74
CA ILE A 128 16.24 3.56 -0.44
C ILE A 128 15.92 2.08 -0.31
N ARG A 129 16.02 1.55 0.90
CA ARG A 129 15.61 0.18 1.20
C ARG A 129 14.26 0.18 1.89
N ILE A 130 13.36 -0.65 1.43
CA ILE A 130 12.04 -0.87 2.05
C ILE A 130 12.05 -2.23 2.72
N GLU A 131 11.73 -2.23 4.00
CA GLU A 131 11.62 -3.44 4.83
C GLU A 131 10.19 -3.61 5.31
N THR A 132 9.74 -4.85 5.42
CA THR A 132 8.43 -5.20 5.95
C THR A 132 8.54 -6.17 7.13
N ALA A 133 7.46 -6.31 7.89
CA ALA A 133 7.44 -7.09 9.14
C ALA A 133 7.84 -8.57 8.98
N GLY A 134 7.71 -9.13 7.78
CA GLY A 134 8.12 -10.49 7.48
C GLY A 134 9.63 -10.70 7.30
N GLY A 135 10.44 -9.68 7.53
CA GLY A 135 11.88 -9.71 7.29
C GLY A 135 12.27 -9.60 5.82
N ARG A 136 11.33 -9.25 4.96
CA ARG A 136 11.57 -9.02 3.54
C ARG A 136 12.04 -7.60 3.32
N SER A 137 12.95 -7.41 2.39
CA SER A 137 13.43 -6.09 2.00
C SER A 137 13.78 -6.04 0.53
N GLU A 138 13.62 -4.89 -0.06
CA GLU A 138 14.05 -4.58 -1.43
C GLU A 138 14.58 -3.15 -1.50
N THR A 139 15.51 -2.93 -2.42
CA THR A 139 16.09 -1.62 -2.68
C THR A 139 15.44 -1.01 -3.92
N PHE A 140 15.02 0.25 -3.78
CA PHE A 140 14.42 1.02 -4.86
C PHE A 140 15.20 2.29 -5.12
N THR A 141 15.22 2.72 -6.38
CA THR A 141 15.69 4.05 -6.77
C THR A 141 14.51 5.01 -6.70
N VAL A 142 14.71 6.17 -6.09
CA VAL A 142 13.71 7.23 -6.06
C VAL A 142 13.57 7.83 -7.45
N ALA A 143 12.46 7.58 -8.12
CA ALA A 143 12.18 8.08 -9.47
C ALA A 143 11.52 9.46 -9.44
N GLY A 144 10.71 9.73 -8.42
CA GLY A 144 9.98 10.98 -8.27
C GLY A 144 9.63 11.26 -6.81
N ILE A 145 9.35 12.52 -6.54
CA ILE A 145 8.96 13.04 -5.23
C ILE A 145 7.69 13.86 -5.41
N PHE A 146 6.66 13.59 -4.60
CA PHE A 146 5.37 14.27 -4.66
C PHE A 146 5.11 15.14 -3.44
N ASP A 147 4.24 16.12 -3.62
CA ASP A 147 3.63 16.90 -2.55
C ASP A 147 2.10 16.88 -2.73
N LEU A 148 1.41 16.13 -1.88
CA LEU A 148 -0.05 16.00 -1.88
C LEU A 148 -0.76 17.10 -1.10
N GLY A 149 -0.01 18.07 -0.56
CA GLY A 149 -0.57 19.13 0.29
C GLY A 149 -0.90 18.69 1.73
N SER A 150 -0.63 17.46 2.07
CA SER A 150 -0.78 16.90 3.41
C SER A 150 0.57 16.44 3.93
N ARG A 151 1.01 17.02 5.04
CA ARG A 151 2.29 16.65 5.66
C ARG A 151 2.33 15.18 6.06
N ASP A 152 1.25 14.66 6.62
CA ASP A 152 1.15 13.26 7.03
C ASP A 152 1.30 12.30 5.85
N LEU A 153 0.59 12.56 4.75
CA LEU A 153 0.72 11.76 3.53
C LEU A 153 2.11 11.89 2.90
N ASN A 154 2.65 13.09 2.86
CA ASN A 154 3.98 13.36 2.31
C ASN A 154 5.10 12.71 3.12
N GLN A 155 4.87 12.41 4.40
CA GLN A 155 5.83 11.76 5.28
C GLN A 155 5.74 10.24 5.24
N ARG A 156 4.59 9.67 4.88
CA ARG A 156 4.29 8.24 5.04
C ARG A 156 4.16 7.48 3.74
N TYR A 157 3.67 8.08 2.67
CA TYR A 157 3.34 7.35 1.45
C TYR A 157 4.56 7.05 0.59
N VAL A 158 4.69 5.78 0.23
CA VAL A 158 5.66 5.28 -0.75
C VAL A 158 4.92 4.46 -1.79
N TYR A 159 4.98 4.89 -3.04
CA TYR A 159 4.43 4.15 -4.18
C TYR A 159 5.48 3.26 -4.80
N ILE A 160 5.14 1.99 -5.00
CA ILE A 160 5.94 1.01 -5.73
C ILE A 160 5.04 0.21 -6.69
N GLY A 161 5.64 -0.62 -7.52
CA GLY A 161 4.88 -1.52 -8.38
C GLY A 161 4.08 -2.55 -7.60
N LEU A 162 2.91 -2.91 -8.12
CA LEU A 162 1.98 -3.83 -7.46
C LEU A 162 2.64 -5.15 -7.07
N ARG A 163 3.40 -5.76 -7.98
CA ARG A 163 4.05 -7.06 -7.73
C ARG A 163 5.11 -6.99 -6.63
N SER A 164 5.89 -5.92 -6.61
CA SER A 164 6.88 -5.71 -5.55
C SER A 164 6.21 -5.59 -4.19
N ALA A 165 5.11 -4.86 -4.11
CA ALA A 165 4.33 -4.75 -2.87
C ALA A 165 3.72 -6.08 -2.44
N GLN A 166 3.16 -6.86 -3.38
CA GLN A 166 2.62 -8.19 -3.09
C GLN A 166 3.70 -9.11 -2.50
N THR A 167 4.90 -9.07 -3.04
CA THR A 167 6.03 -9.85 -2.54
C THR A 167 6.48 -9.38 -1.15
N LEU A 168 6.69 -8.08 -0.97
CA LEU A 168 7.13 -7.51 0.30
C LEU A 168 6.10 -7.72 1.42
N LEU A 169 4.82 -7.63 1.10
CA LEU A 169 3.72 -7.79 2.05
C LEU A 169 3.20 -9.23 2.14
N ASP A 170 3.79 -10.16 1.41
CA ASP A 170 3.39 -11.58 1.36
C ASP A 170 1.94 -11.81 0.91
N LEU A 171 1.51 -11.08 -0.12
CA LEU A 171 0.16 -11.11 -0.68
C LEU A 171 0.15 -11.63 -2.11
N VAL A 172 0.78 -12.78 -2.35
CA VAL A 172 0.93 -13.35 -3.70
C VAL A 172 -0.43 -13.58 -4.36
N GLY A 173 -0.64 -12.95 -5.52
CA GLY A 173 -1.87 -13.06 -6.30
C GLY A 173 -3.09 -12.34 -5.72
N GLY A 174 -2.93 -11.58 -4.61
CA GLY A 174 -4.00 -10.82 -3.96
C GLY A 174 -3.74 -9.32 -3.95
N VAL A 175 -4.77 -8.56 -3.64
CA VAL A 175 -4.72 -7.11 -3.42
C VAL A 175 -5.46 -6.77 -2.13
N SER A 176 -5.08 -5.69 -1.46
CA SER A 176 -5.72 -5.25 -0.22
C SER A 176 -6.92 -4.35 -0.45
N GLN A 177 -7.02 -3.75 -1.64
CA GLN A 177 -8.02 -2.75 -1.96
C GLN A 177 -8.16 -2.61 -3.48
N ILE A 178 -9.35 -2.26 -3.94
CA ILE A 178 -9.61 -1.85 -5.33
C ILE A 178 -10.28 -0.49 -5.28
N ASP A 179 -9.70 0.49 -5.96
CA ASP A 179 -10.24 1.84 -6.09
C ASP A 179 -11.09 1.96 -7.36
N LEU A 180 -12.27 2.58 -7.22
CA LEU A 180 -13.26 2.76 -8.29
C LEU A 180 -13.49 4.24 -8.59
#